data_624b3d7dc0a5855b5dceead7a0b9d348
#
_entry.id   624b3d7dc0a5855b5dceead7a0b9d348
#
_cell.length_a   1.000
_cell.length_b   1.000
_cell.length_c   1.000
_cell.angle_alpha   90.00
_cell.angle_beta   90.00
_cell.angle_gamma   90.00
#
_symmetry.space_group_name_H-M   'P 1'
#
loop_
_entity.id
_entity.type
_entity.pdbx_description
1 polymer ?
#
loop_
_entity_poly.entity_id
_entity_poly.type
_entity_poly.pdbx_seq_one_letter_code
_entity_poly.pdbx_strand_id
1 'polypeptide(L)'
;PAFFKELKKKPNRPFAIDTPHELTKDLLSQARRWSDRYRSLKNEGATEKEIQDSFNEKTKMRVFAWNEKGYIDTVMTPNDSIKYYKSFLRSSFVAMEPTTGHIKAYIGGPNYRFFKYDNARQGKRQVGSTIKPFLYTLAMQEGFYPCDRVLNVPQTFVLADTTWTPQSTDRAEWIGQSVTLKWGL
;
A
#
# COMPACT_ATOMS: atom_id res chain seq x y z
N PRO A 1 -19.08 2.90 -8.40
CA PRO A 1 -18.56 4.24 -8.17
C PRO A 1 -17.82 4.77 -9.40
N ALA A 2 -17.88 6.09 -9.66
CA ALA A 2 -17.29 6.75 -10.84
C ALA A 2 -15.78 6.47 -10.97
N PHE A 3 -15.06 6.49 -9.86
CA PHE A 3 -13.62 6.19 -9.80
C PHE A 3 -13.25 4.85 -10.45
N PHE A 4 -14.00 3.78 -10.19
CA PHE A 4 -13.72 2.47 -10.81
C PHE A 4 -14.06 2.43 -12.31
N LYS A 5 -15.04 3.23 -12.76
CA LYS A 5 -15.33 3.38 -14.20
C LYS A 5 -14.16 4.08 -14.91
N GLU A 6 -13.58 5.10 -14.30
CA GLU A 6 -12.42 5.82 -14.82
C GLU A 6 -11.15 4.94 -14.82
N LEU A 7 -10.90 4.23 -13.73
CA LEU A 7 -9.82 3.25 -13.69
C LEU A 7 -9.96 2.20 -14.83
N LYS A 8 -11.15 1.79 -15.23
CA LYS A 8 -11.37 0.82 -16.33
C LYS A 8 -10.89 1.30 -17.68
N LYS A 9 -10.78 2.57 -17.91
CA LYS A 9 -10.34 3.17 -19.17
C LYS A 9 -8.82 3.27 -19.31
N LYS A 10 -8.05 3.05 -18.24
CA LYS A 10 -6.57 3.22 -18.28
C LYS A 10 -5.86 1.97 -18.81
N PRO A 11 -4.84 2.08 -19.67
CA PRO A 11 -4.22 0.94 -20.35
C PRO A 11 -3.47 -0.02 -19.42
N ASN A 12 -2.86 0.45 -18.33
CA ASN A 12 -2.05 -0.34 -17.40
C ASN A 12 -2.80 -0.88 -16.18
N ARG A 13 -4.10 -1.13 -16.35
CA ARG A 13 -4.87 -1.68 -15.23
C ARG A 13 -4.42 -3.08 -14.82
N PRO A 14 -4.45 -3.34 -13.54
CA PRO A 14 -4.87 -2.57 -12.36
C PRO A 14 -3.80 -1.64 -11.77
N PHE A 15 -2.67 -1.51 -12.42
CA PHE A 15 -1.52 -0.75 -11.93
C PHE A 15 -1.59 0.71 -12.39
N ALA A 16 -0.75 1.57 -11.79
CA ALA A 16 -0.59 2.95 -12.23
C ALA A 16 -0.08 3.00 -13.68
N ILE A 17 -0.41 4.09 -14.39
CA ILE A 17 -0.13 4.21 -15.84
C ILE A 17 1.38 4.18 -16.16
N ASP A 18 2.18 4.63 -15.21
CA ASP A 18 3.64 4.69 -15.25
C ASP A 18 4.35 3.43 -14.72
N THR A 19 3.56 2.43 -14.26
CA THR A 19 4.15 1.19 -13.75
C THR A 19 4.84 0.42 -14.87
N PRO A 20 6.13 0.10 -14.75
CA PRO A 20 6.86 -0.67 -15.76
C PRO A 20 6.20 -2.00 -16.08
N HIS A 21 6.19 -2.37 -17.36
CA HIS A 21 5.55 -3.61 -17.82
C HIS A 21 6.16 -4.87 -17.18
N GLU A 22 7.47 -4.89 -16.99
CA GLU A 22 8.19 -5.98 -16.32
C GLU A 22 7.73 -6.14 -14.86
N LEU A 23 7.67 -5.04 -14.10
CA LEU A 23 7.18 -5.05 -12.73
C LEU A 23 5.73 -5.56 -12.66
N THR A 24 4.90 -5.19 -13.62
CA THR A 24 3.53 -5.68 -13.73
C THR A 24 3.47 -7.19 -13.92
N LYS A 25 4.31 -7.73 -14.81
CA LYS A 25 4.43 -9.19 -15.05
C LYS A 25 4.89 -9.92 -13.79
N ASP A 26 5.89 -9.39 -13.12
CA ASP A 26 6.44 -10.00 -11.89
C ASP A 26 5.40 -10.04 -10.77
N LEU A 27 4.69 -8.94 -10.55
CA LEU A 27 3.62 -8.88 -9.55
C LEU A 27 2.46 -9.85 -9.83
N LEU A 28 2.08 -10.02 -11.09
CA LEU A 28 1.05 -10.98 -11.48
C LEU A 28 1.55 -12.43 -11.35
N SER A 29 2.79 -12.70 -11.75
CA SER A 29 3.44 -13.99 -11.58
C SER A 29 3.55 -14.39 -10.10
N GLN A 30 3.99 -13.46 -9.26
CA GLN A 30 4.06 -13.67 -7.82
C GLN A 30 2.68 -13.93 -7.21
N ALA A 31 1.66 -13.15 -7.60
CA ALA A 31 0.29 -13.35 -7.12
C ALA A 31 -0.28 -14.70 -7.53
N ARG A 32 0.06 -15.19 -8.73
CA ARG A 32 -0.29 -16.53 -9.20
C ARG A 32 0.32 -17.61 -8.33
N ARG A 33 1.63 -17.55 -8.09
CA ARG A 33 2.37 -18.55 -7.26
C ARG A 33 1.84 -18.60 -5.83
N TRP A 34 1.34 -17.49 -5.29
CA TRP A 34 0.80 -17.41 -3.93
C TRP A 34 -0.67 -17.81 -3.84
N SER A 35 -1.34 -18.08 -4.96
CA SER A 35 -2.73 -18.52 -4.96
C SER A 35 -2.88 -19.97 -4.50
N ASP A 36 -4.01 -20.28 -3.86
CA ASP A 36 -4.30 -21.64 -3.41
C ASP A 36 -4.38 -22.61 -4.59
N ARG A 37 -4.96 -22.17 -5.73
CA ARG A 37 -5.00 -22.95 -6.97
C ARG A 37 -3.61 -23.42 -7.41
N TYR A 38 -2.62 -22.51 -7.42
CA TYR A 38 -1.25 -22.87 -7.80
C TYR A 38 -0.66 -23.92 -6.85
N ARG A 39 -0.84 -23.72 -5.54
CA ARG A 39 -0.32 -24.64 -4.53
C ARG A 39 -0.96 -26.00 -4.61
N SER A 40 -2.30 -26.07 -4.78
CA SER A 40 -3.00 -27.36 -4.94
C SER A 40 -2.49 -28.13 -6.14
N LEU A 41 -2.49 -27.51 -7.34
CA LEU A 41 -1.99 -28.15 -8.55
C LEU A 41 -0.53 -28.58 -8.45
N LYS A 42 0.31 -27.76 -7.80
CA LYS A 42 1.72 -28.12 -7.58
C LYS A 42 1.87 -29.34 -6.67
N ASN A 43 1.08 -29.41 -5.59
CA ASN A 43 1.06 -30.55 -4.67
C ASN A 43 0.51 -31.83 -5.33
N GLU A 44 -0.40 -31.68 -6.30
CA GLU A 44 -0.92 -32.79 -7.12
C GLU A 44 0.06 -33.27 -8.20
N GLY A 45 1.23 -32.63 -8.31
CA GLY A 45 2.29 -33.00 -9.25
C GLY A 45 2.14 -32.41 -10.66
N ALA A 46 1.24 -31.43 -10.87
CA ALA A 46 1.05 -30.80 -12.17
C ALA A 46 2.32 -30.05 -12.64
N THR A 47 2.59 -30.13 -13.93
CA THR A 47 3.67 -29.38 -14.56
C THR A 47 3.38 -27.88 -14.62
N GLU A 48 4.40 -27.05 -14.75
CA GLU A 48 4.22 -25.59 -14.87
C GLU A 48 3.33 -25.21 -16.09
N LYS A 49 3.40 -25.98 -17.16
CA LYS A 49 2.55 -25.77 -18.34
C LYS A 49 1.08 -26.03 -18.04
N GLU A 50 0.76 -27.18 -17.44
CA GLU A 50 -0.60 -27.54 -17.04
C GLU A 50 -1.19 -26.52 -16.06
N ILE A 51 -0.37 -26.07 -15.09
CA ILE A 51 -0.76 -24.99 -14.16
C ILE A 51 -1.09 -23.72 -14.94
N GLN A 52 -0.23 -23.32 -15.87
CA GLN A 52 -0.45 -22.11 -16.68
C GLN A 52 -1.72 -22.21 -17.54
N ASP A 53 -1.94 -23.34 -18.15
CA ASP A 53 -3.14 -23.61 -18.95
C ASP A 53 -4.40 -23.51 -18.08
N SER A 54 -4.38 -24.09 -16.88
CA SER A 54 -5.49 -24.00 -15.92
C SER A 54 -5.80 -22.57 -15.47
N PHE A 55 -4.80 -21.66 -15.46
CA PHE A 55 -5.02 -20.24 -15.15
C PHE A 55 -5.59 -19.43 -16.31
N ASN A 56 -5.58 -19.98 -17.53
CA ASN A 56 -6.19 -19.37 -18.72
C ASN A 56 -7.57 -19.95 -19.03
N GLU A 57 -7.98 -21.02 -18.37
CA GLU A 57 -9.30 -21.62 -18.55
C GLU A 57 -10.38 -20.83 -17.81
N LYS A 58 -11.51 -20.57 -18.48
CA LYS A 58 -12.65 -19.88 -17.87
C LYS A 58 -13.34 -20.78 -16.85
N THR A 59 -13.47 -20.29 -15.64
CA THR A 59 -14.06 -21.01 -14.51
C THR A 59 -15.16 -20.18 -13.87
N LYS A 60 -16.26 -20.82 -13.45
CA LYS A 60 -17.28 -20.18 -12.61
C LYS A 60 -16.68 -19.85 -11.25
N MET A 61 -16.80 -18.60 -10.83
CA MET A 61 -16.28 -18.16 -9.55
C MET A 61 -17.10 -17.04 -8.95
N ARG A 62 -17.07 -16.97 -7.63
CA ARG A 62 -17.63 -15.88 -6.85
C ARG A 62 -16.56 -14.88 -6.52
N VAL A 63 -16.76 -13.62 -6.91
CA VAL A 63 -15.82 -12.54 -6.66
C VAL A 63 -16.48 -11.40 -5.89
N PHE A 64 -15.68 -10.64 -5.16
CA PHE A 64 -16.14 -9.47 -4.44
C PHE A 64 -16.72 -8.41 -5.39
N ALA A 65 -17.81 -7.78 -4.98
CA ALA A 65 -18.38 -6.63 -5.67
C ALA A 65 -18.95 -5.61 -4.66
N TRP A 66 -18.87 -4.34 -5.00
CA TRP A 66 -19.51 -3.26 -4.24
C TRP A 66 -21.01 -3.21 -4.57
N ASN A 67 -21.76 -4.15 -4.05
CA ASN A 67 -23.22 -4.21 -4.11
C ASN A 67 -23.77 -4.68 -2.75
N GLU A 68 -25.07 -4.72 -2.59
CA GLU A 68 -25.72 -5.13 -1.34
C GLU A 68 -25.33 -6.54 -0.88
N LYS A 69 -25.12 -7.47 -1.82
CA LYS A 69 -24.69 -8.84 -1.52
C LYS A 69 -23.20 -8.95 -1.19
N GLY A 70 -22.38 -7.93 -1.53
CA GLY A 70 -20.93 -7.96 -1.37
C GLY A 70 -20.19 -8.88 -2.35
N TYR A 71 -20.89 -9.49 -3.33
CA TYR A 71 -20.29 -10.39 -4.33
C TYR A 71 -21.11 -10.49 -5.61
N ILE A 72 -20.47 -11.02 -6.64
CA ILE A 72 -21.13 -11.47 -7.89
C ILE A 72 -20.60 -12.86 -8.25
N ASP A 73 -21.47 -13.67 -8.85
CA ASP A 73 -21.09 -14.92 -9.49
C ASP A 73 -20.82 -14.62 -10.97
N THR A 74 -19.68 -15.06 -11.48
CA THR A 74 -19.22 -14.73 -12.83
C THR A 74 -18.36 -15.85 -13.41
N VAL A 75 -18.11 -15.78 -14.71
CA VAL A 75 -17.22 -16.69 -15.44
C VAL A 75 -16.05 -15.89 -15.95
N MET A 76 -14.87 -16.16 -15.42
CA MET A 76 -13.62 -15.51 -15.85
C MET A 76 -12.43 -16.46 -15.68
N THR A 77 -11.29 -16.11 -16.27
CA THR A 77 -10.07 -16.88 -16.04
C THR A 77 -9.50 -16.57 -14.65
N PRO A 78 -8.79 -17.51 -13.99
CA PRO A 78 -8.06 -17.22 -12.75
C PRO A 78 -7.07 -16.05 -12.89
N ASN A 79 -6.43 -15.90 -14.04
CA ASN A 79 -5.56 -14.74 -14.31
C ASN A 79 -6.34 -13.42 -14.32
N ASP A 80 -7.54 -13.40 -14.89
CA ASP A 80 -8.39 -12.20 -14.87
C ASP A 80 -8.90 -11.89 -13.46
N SER A 81 -9.20 -12.93 -12.67
CA SER A 81 -9.57 -12.73 -11.26
C SER A 81 -8.44 -12.09 -10.45
N ILE A 82 -7.18 -12.50 -10.65
CA ILE A 82 -6.03 -11.87 -10.02
C ILE A 82 -5.95 -10.38 -10.37
N LYS A 83 -6.07 -10.04 -11.66
CA LYS A 83 -6.10 -8.64 -12.11
C LYS A 83 -7.27 -7.88 -11.51
N TYR A 84 -8.45 -8.51 -11.46
CA TYR A 84 -9.65 -7.94 -10.85
C TYR A 84 -9.42 -7.58 -9.39
N TYR A 85 -8.89 -8.50 -8.57
CA TYR A 85 -8.59 -8.25 -7.16
C TYR A 85 -7.47 -7.23 -6.95
N LYS A 86 -6.50 -7.15 -7.85
CA LYS A 86 -5.45 -6.11 -7.80
C LYS A 86 -5.97 -4.71 -8.14
N SER A 87 -7.12 -4.59 -8.81
CA SER A 87 -7.72 -3.29 -9.14
C SER A 87 -8.47 -2.62 -7.98
N PHE A 88 -8.71 -3.33 -6.89
CA PHE A 88 -9.35 -2.74 -5.72
C PHE A 88 -8.35 -1.95 -4.88
N LEU A 89 -8.70 -0.72 -4.56
CA LEU A 89 -8.01 0.04 -3.53
C LEU A 89 -8.26 -0.63 -2.17
N ARG A 90 -7.20 -0.73 -1.40
CA ARG A 90 -7.24 -1.30 -0.06
C ARG A 90 -6.94 -0.21 0.94
N SER A 91 -7.83 -0.05 1.90
CA SER A 91 -7.67 0.89 3.00
C SER A 91 -8.04 0.20 4.31
N SER A 92 -7.56 0.74 5.39
CA SER A 92 -7.92 0.35 6.74
C SER A 92 -8.32 1.59 7.53
N PHE A 93 -9.05 1.38 8.59
CA PHE A 93 -9.46 2.45 9.49
C PHE A 93 -9.38 1.95 10.93
N VAL A 94 -8.75 2.74 11.79
CA VAL A 94 -8.70 2.49 13.23
C VAL A 94 -9.07 3.78 13.94
N ALA A 95 -10.07 3.72 14.82
CA ALA A 95 -10.42 4.83 15.70
C ALA A 95 -10.09 4.45 17.14
N MET A 96 -9.41 5.34 17.84
CA MET A 96 -9.00 5.15 19.22
C MET A 96 -9.48 6.34 20.07
N GLU A 97 -9.85 6.06 21.30
CA GLU A 97 -10.12 7.08 22.29
C GLU A 97 -8.79 7.65 22.81
N PRO A 98 -8.55 8.96 22.70
CA PRO A 98 -7.22 9.53 22.99
C PRO A 98 -6.83 9.47 24.47
N THR A 99 -7.82 9.46 25.38
CA THR A 99 -7.56 9.46 26.83
C THR A 99 -7.24 8.08 27.40
N THR A 100 -7.86 7.03 26.85
CA THR A 100 -7.73 5.66 27.38
C THR A 100 -6.93 4.73 26.46
N GLY A 101 -6.74 5.12 25.19
CA GLY A 101 -6.12 4.28 24.16
C GLY A 101 -7.04 3.14 23.65
N HIS A 102 -8.29 3.06 24.12
CA HIS A 102 -9.21 2.01 23.70
C HIS A 102 -9.57 2.14 22.22
N ILE A 103 -9.52 1.02 21.50
CA ILE A 103 -9.95 0.94 20.11
C ILE A 103 -11.49 0.93 20.07
N LYS A 104 -12.07 1.95 19.46
CA LYS A 104 -13.54 2.11 19.29
C LYS A 104 -14.03 1.54 17.96
N ALA A 105 -13.21 1.58 16.91
CA ALA A 105 -13.52 0.97 15.63
C ALA A 105 -12.25 0.42 14.99
N TYR A 106 -12.37 -0.71 14.32
CA TYR A 106 -11.27 -1.37 13.62
C TYR A 106 -11.77 -1.99 12.32
N ILE A 107 -11.24 -1.52 11.19
CA ILE A 107 -11.52 -2.04 9.85
C ILE A 107 -10.19 -2.31 9.16
N GLY A 108 -9.81 -3.58 9.03
CA GLY A 108 -8.54 -4.00 8.42
C GLY A 108 -8.53 -4.00 6.88
N GLY A 109 -9.70 -3.94 6.25
CA GLY A 109 -9.84 -3.98 4.79
C GLY A 109 -11.28 -3.94 4.30
N PRO A 110 -11.51 -3.96 2.97
CA PRO A 110 -12.83 -3.79 2.40
C PRO A 110 -13.86 -4.87 2.77
N ASN A 111 -13.41 -6.12 2.86
CA ASN A 111 -14.25 -7.25 3.21
C ASN A 111 -13.38 -8.45 3.56
N TYR A 112 -13.45 -8.94 4.79
CA TYR A 112 -12.58 -10.02 5.28
C TYR A 112 -12.77 -11.35 4.55
N ARG A 113 -13.97 -11.65 4.05
CA ARG A 113 -14.24 -12.88 3.31
C ARG A 113 -13.39 -13.01 2.04
N PHE A 114 -13.18 -11.88 1.34
CA PHE A 114 -12.48 -11.84 0.06
C PHE A 114 -11.07 -11.25 0.16
N PHE A 115 -10.79 -10.45 1.19
CA PHE A 115 -9.51 -9.78 1.41
C PHE A 115 -9.00 -10.10 2.80
N LYS A 116 -8.28 -11.22 2.92
CA LYS A 116 -7.77 -11.72 4.20
C LYS A 116 -6.65 -10.89 4.81
N TYR A 117 -5.99 -10.09 3.99
CA TYR A 117 -4.88 -9.25 4.43
C TYR A 117 -5.38 -8.04 5.21
N ASP A 118 -4.98 -7.96 6.48
CA ASP A 118 -5.28 -6.85 7.36
C ASP A 118 -4.28 -5.71 7.12
N ASN A 119 -4.75 -4.64 6.47
CA ASN A 119 -3.91 -3.50 6.14
C ASN A 119 -3.55 -2.64 7.36
N ALA A 120 -4.36 -2.67 8.43
CA ALA A 120 -4.06 -1.93 9.66
C ALA A 120 -2.93 -2.59 10.46
N ARG A 121 -2.94 -3.92 10.55
CA ARG A 121 -1.98 -4.67 11.38
C ARG A 121 -0.75 -5.15 10.60
N GLN A 122 -0.96 -5.63 9.38
CA GLN A 122 0.09 -6.29 8.58
C GLN A 122 0.69 -5.37 7.52
N GLY A 123 0.02 -4.24 7.22
CA GLY A 123 0.43 -3.30 6.20
C GLY A 123 1.73 -2.60 6.59
N LYS A 124 2.81 -2.93 5.89
CA LYS A 124 4.09 -2.22 6.03
C LYS A 124 4.15 -1.11 4.99
N ARG A 125 4.34 0.12 5.44
CA ARG A 125 4.46 1.32 4.61
C ARG A 125 5.58 2.19 5.14
N GLN A 126 6.18 2.97 4.26
CA GLN A 126 7.07 4.04 4.66
C GLN A 126 6.29 5.06 5.48
N VAL A 127 6.77 5.37 6.67
CA VAL A 127 6.07 6.24 7.63
C VAL A 127 5.93 7.67 7.13
N GLY A 128 6.91 8.17 6.35
CA GLY A 128 6.92 9.55 5.88
C GLY A 128 6.71 10.55 7.03
N SER A 129 5.94 11.59 6.79
CA SER A 129 5.65 12.63 7.80
C SER A 129 4.83 12.15 9.00
N THR A 130 4.27 10.94 8.98
CA THR A 130 3.56 10.41 10.16
C THR A 130 4.49 10.10 11.35
N ILE A 131 5.82 10.08 11.12
CA ILE A 131 6.82 9.97 12.19
C ILE A 131 7.00 11.28 12.96
N LYS A 132 6.66 12.43 12.36
CA LYS A 132 6.93 13.75 12.95
C LYS A 132 6.37 13.93 14.36
N PRO A 133 5.11 13.56 14.70
CA PRO A 133 4.62 13.68 16.06
C PRO A 133 5.49 12.98 17.10
N PHE A 134 6.01 11.79 16.77
CA PHE A 134 6.90 11.05 17.67
C PHE A 134 8.26 11.74 17.81
N LEU A 135 8.84 12.19 16.69
CA LEU A 135 10.12 12.89 16.68
C LEU A 135 10.05 14.19 17.47
N TYR A 136 9.01 14.98 17.29
CA TYR A 136 8.84 16.25 18.00
C TYR A 136 8.51 16.03 19.47
N THR A 137 7.78 14.98 19.84
CA THR A 137 7.58 14.60 21.23
C THR A 137 8.90 14.26 21.89
N LEU A 138 9.77 13.49 21.24
CA LEU A 138 11.11 13.20 21.74
C LEU A 138 11.92 14.48 21.91
N ALA A 139 11.92 15.38 20.93
CA ALA A 139 12.63 16.66 21.03
C ALA A 139 12.16 17.47 22.25
N MET A 140 10.86 17.52 22.54
CA MET A 140 10.32 18.20 23.72
C MET A 140 10.80 17.52 25.01
N GLN A 141 10.88 16.19 25.04
CA GLN A 141 11.41 15.45 26.20
C GLN A 141 12.92 15.72 26.43
N GLU A 142 13.67 15.95 25.35
CA GLU A 142 15.10 16.32 25.41
C GLU A 142 15.34 17.81 25.72
N GLY A 143 14.29 18.57 26.01
CA GLY A 143 14.36 19.96 26.45
C GLY A 143 14.26 21.01 25.36
N PHE A 144 13.93 20.63 24.13
CA PHE A 144 13.63 21.60 23.09
C PHE A 144 12.23 22.17 23.24
N TYR A 145 12.02 23.38 22.76
CA TYR A 145 10.74 24.08 22.77
C TYR A 145 10.22 24.31 21.34
N PRO A 146 8.91 24.42 21.17
CA PRO A 146 8.32 24.68 19.83
C PRO A 146 8.83 25.95 19.15
N CYS A 147 9.27 26.94 19.94
CA CYS A 147 9.80 28.22 19.44
C CYS A 147 11.31 28.18 19.18
N ASP A 148 12.02 27.11 19.55
CA ASP A 148 13.45 27.00 19.27
C ASP A 148 13.70 27.03 17.77
N ARG A 149 14.76 27.74 17.39
CA ARG A 149 15.09 27.97 16.00
C ARG A 149 16.20 27.05 15.54
N VAL A 150 16.01 26.47 14.38
CA VAL A 150 16.99 25.64 13.66
C VAL A 150 17.19 26.20 12.25
N LEU A 151 18.39 26.01 11.72
CA LEU A 151 18.69 26.42 10.37
C LEU A 151 18.14 25.35 9.38
N ASN A 152 17.29 25.78 8.47
CA ASN A 152 16.73 24.90 7.44
C ASN A 152 17.72 24.70 6.29
N VAL A 153 18.66 23.78 6.47
CA VAL A 153 19.66 23.42 5.47
C VAL A 153 19.64 21.93 5.18
N PRO A 154 19.91 21.52 3.92
CA PRO A 154 20.07 20.11 3.60
C PRO A 154 21.16 19.47 4.47
N GLN A 155 20.86 18.36 5.10
CA GLN A 155 21.82 17.57 5.87
C GLN A 155 22.33 16.43 5.00
N THR A 156 23.65 16.32 4.89
CA THR A 156 24.29 15.20 4.18
C THR A 156 24.81 14.20 5.21
N PHE A 157 24.35 12.96 5.08
CA PHE A 157 24.81 11.84 5.89
C PHE A 157 25.88 11.08 5.14
N VAL A 158 27.02 10.88 5.80
CA VAL A 158 28.12 10.05 5.28
C VAL A 158 27.87 8.63 5.80
N LEU A 159 27.62 7.72 4.89
CA LEU A 159 27.51 6.29 5.14
C LEU A 159 28.82 5.60 4.74
N ALA A 160 29.04 4.35 5.15
CA ALA A 160 30.31 3.65 4.95
C ALA A 160 30.86 3.74 3.49
N ASP A 161 29.98 3.57 2.52
CA ASP A 161 30.33 3.50 1.09
C ASP A 161 29.68 4.58 0.21
N THR A 162 28.90 5.49 0.81
CA THR A 162 28.15 6.49 0.05
C THR A 162 27.74 7.69 0.90
N THR A 163 27.36 8.76 0.24
CA THR A 163 26.74 9.91 0.90
C THR A 163 25.28 10.02 0.51
N TRP A 164 24.43 10.37 1.44
CA TRP A 164 23.01 10.56 1.19
C TRP A 164 22.53 11.90 1.72
N THR A 165 21.94 12.70 0.86
CA THR A 165 21.30 13.97 1.20
C THR A 165 19.81 13.86 0.92
N PRO A 166 18.94 13.87 1.95
CA PRO A 166 17.50 13.89 1.76
C PRO A 166 17.09 15.10 0.92
N GLN A 167 16.22 14.86 -0.07
CA GLN A 167 15.64 15.98 -0.82
C GLN A 167 14.56 16.65 0.04
N SER A 168 14.68 17.97 0.20
CA SER A 168 13.62 18.77 0.83
C SER A 168 12.48 18.99 -0.17
N THR A 169 11.24 18.95 0.33
CA THR A 169 10.05 19.39 -0.41
C THR A 169 9.74 20.87 -0.18
N ASP A 170 10.58 21.54 0.62
CA ASP A 170 10.41 22.94 0.92
C ASP A 170 10.63 23.83 -0.31
N ARG A 171 9.99 24.98 -0.31
CA ARG A 171 10.27 26.00 -1.33
C ARG A 171 11.70 26.52 -1.17
N ALA A 172 12.36 26.78 -2.28
CA ALA A 172 13.76 27.24 -2.30
C ALA A 172 14.01 28.49 -1.42
N GLU A 173 12.99 29.35 -1.28
CA GLU A 173 13.05 30.57 -0.45
C GLU A 173 13.25 30.31 1.05
N TRP A 174 12.92 29.09 1.54
CA TRP A 174 13.07 28.72 2.95
C TRP A 174 14.40 28.02 3.25
N ILE A 175 15.14 27.62 2.23
CA ILE A 175 16.45 26.96 2.41
C ILE A 175 17.45 28.00 2.89
N GLY A 176 18.18 27.67 3.95
CA GLY A 176 19.16 28.58 4.58
C GLY A 176 18.55 29.54 5.59
N GLN A 177 17.24 29.53 5.78
CA GLN A 177 16.60 30.38 6.77
C GLN A 177 16.51 29.72 8.16
N SER A 178 16.49 30.54 9.21
CA SER A 178 16.24 30.08 10.57
C SER A 178 14.74 29.96 10.81
N VAL A 179 14.26 28.75 11.01
CA VAL A 179 12.84 28.41 11.22
C VAL A 179 12.62 27.86 12.62
N THR A 180 11.39 27.94 13.12
CA THR A 180 11.04 27.33 14.41
C THR A 180 10.76 25.84 14.26
N LEU A 181 10.92 25.06 15.33
CA LEU A 181 10.53 23.66 15.35
C LEU A 181 9.03 23.49 15.02
N LYS A 182 8.17 24.38 15.53
CA LYS A 182 6.74 24.42 15.20
C LYS A 182 6.48 24.60 13.70
N TRP A 183 7.31 25.39 13.01
CA TRP A 183 7.19 25.57 11.57
C TRP A 183 7.52 24.27 10.78
N GLY A 184 8.48 23.48 11.28
CA GLY A 184 8.89 22.22 10.64
C GLY A 184 7.90 21.05 10.80
N LEU A 185 6.97 21.14 11.77
CA LEU A 185 5.93 20.14 11.99
C LEU A 185 4.83 20.24 10.92
#